data_cb334a417fbe215a283cb6ccc5b02d3a
#
_entry.id   cb334a417fbe215a283cb6ccc5b02d3a
#
_cell.length_a   1.000
_cell.length_b   1.000
_cell.length_c   1.000
_cell.angle_alpha   90.00
_cell.angle_beta   90.00
_cell.angle_gamma   90.00
#
_symmetry.space_group_name_H-M   'P 1'
#
loop_
_entity.id
_entity.type
_entity.pdbx_description
1 polymer ?
#
loop_
_entity_poly.entity_id
_entity_poly.type
_entity_poly.pdbx_seq_one_letter_code
_entity_poly.pdbx_strand_id
1 'polypeptide(L)'
;MKILFKNKTKYTKEIYEKYLQFHQNKFKNKYTFTTIVTILLLSFCIIINLQYSNYSTAFILFAILGIFCFYRFIYPNKQVKKELKTEKFEKEKEFTFTFYEKFFVISDKKKSEKIKYWKLHRIYETEEFFYLYIDNNHAFLLDKSTFIKGNTSEFLKFLKRKTWFKIL
;
A
#
# COMPACT_ATOMS: atom_id res chain seq x y z
N MET A 1 -22.27 24.24 3.85
CA MET A 1 -22.22 23.15 2.86
C MET A 1 -22.75 21.87 3.50
N LYS A 2 -23.53 21.06 2.77
CA LYS A 2 -24.10 19.81 3.31
C LYS A 2 -23.03 18.73 3.42
N ILE A 3 -22.89 18.13 4.59
CA ILE A 3 -22.03 16.95 4.82
C ILE A 3 -22.78 15.73 4.23
N LEU A 4 -22.12 15.01 3.32
CA LEU A 4 -22.65 13.81 2.68
C LEU A 4 -22.31 12.55 3.48
N PHE A 5 -21.00 12.37 3.79
CA PHE A 5 -20.50 11.26 4.59
C PHE A 5 -19.55 11.76 5.66
N LYS A 6 -19.49 11.03 6.78
CA LYS A 6 -18.54 11.29 7.86
C LYS A 6 -18.03 9.97 8.43
N ASN A 7 -16.71 9.86 8.52
CA ASN A 7 -16.05 8.70 9.08
C ASN A 7 -15.03 9.15 10.14
N LYS A 8 -14.77 8.32 11.14
CA LYS A 8 -13.86 8.62 12.25
C LYS A 8 -12.97 7.42 12.51
N THR A 9 -11.81 7.37 11.89
CA THR A 9 -10.89 6.25 11.99
C THR A 9 -9.77 6.55 12.98
N LYS A 10 -9.55 5.61 13.90
CA LYS A 10 -8.47 5.63 14.86
C LYS A 10 -7.31 4.81 14.32
N TYR A 11 -6.19 5.45 14.02
CA TYR A 11 -4.99 4.78 13.51
C TYR A 11 -4.23 4.12 14.66
N THR A 12 -4.48 2.84 14.84
CA THR A 12 -3.76 1.97 15.76
C THR A 12 -2.58 1.30 15.05
N LYS A 13 -1.68 0.70 15.82
CA LYS A 13 -0.58 -0.10 15.26
C LYS A 13 -1.08 -1.23 14.37
N GLU A 14 -2.17 -1.90 14.77
CA GLU A 14 -2.79 -2.99 14.01
C GLU A 14 -3.33 -2.51 12.64
N ILE A 15 -4.05 -1.41 12.61
CA ILE A 15 -4.58 -0.82 11.37
C ILE A 15 -3.44 -0.41 10.43
N TYR A 16 -2.36 0.13 10.99
CA TYR A 16 -1.21 0.48 10.19
C TYR A 16 -0.45 -0.74 9.65
N GLU A 17 -0.36 -1.81 10.43
CA GLU A 17 0.20 -3.08 9.98
C GLU A 17 -0.60 -3.67 8.80
N LYS A 18 -1.93 -3.68 8.89
CA LYS A 18 -2.83 -4.07 7.79
C LYS A 18 -2.60 -3.21 6.55
N TYR A 19 -2.42 -1.89 6.73
CA TYR A 19 -2.08 -0.98 5.63
C TYR A 19 -0.76 -1.36 4.97
N LEU A 20 0.31 -1.55 5.74
CA LEU A 20 1.63 -1.89 5.19
C LEU A 20 1.60 -3.24 4.44
N GLN A 21 0.91 -4.22 4.99
CA GLN A 21 0.72 -5.53 4.33
C GLN A 21 -0.06 -5.38 3.01
N PHE A 22 -1.18 -4.64 3.04
CA PHE A 22 -1.96 -4.37 1.83
C PHE A 22 -1.13 -3.62 0.79
N HIS A 23 -0.45 -2.55 1.19
CA HIS A 23 0.40 -1.74 0.32
C HIS A 23 1.49 -2.60 -0.33
N GLN A 24 2.22 -3.38 0.46
CA GLN A 24 3.26 -4.27 -0.06
C GLN A 24 2.68 -5.29 -1.05
N ASN A 25 1.60 -5.97 -0.70
CA ASN A 25 1.01 -6.99 -1.56
C ASN A 25 0.53 -6.39 -2.89
N LYS A 26 -0.09 -5.21 -2.85
CA LYS A 26 -0.65 -4.57 -4.05
C LYS A 26 0.45 -4.02 -4.99
N PHE A 27 1.50 -3.46 -4.45
CA PHE A 27 2.59 -2.87 -5.26
C PHE A 27 3.74 -3.84 -5.52
N LYS A 28 3.86 -4.94 -4.76
CA LYS A 28 4.85 -6.01 -4.97
C LYS A 28 4.62 -6.71 -6.32
N ASN A 29 3.37 -6.91 -6.72
CA ASN A 29 3.02 -7.61 -7.96
C ASN A 29 3.52 -6.89 -9.23
N LYS A 30 3.76 -5.59 -9.18
CA LYS A 30 4.25 -4.83 -10.34
C LYS A 30 5.59 -5.34 -10.89
N TYR A 31 6.39 -5.96 -10.03
CA TYR A 31 7.74 -6.46 -10.40
C TYR A 31 7.83 -8.00 -10.41
N THR A 32 6.71 -8.70 -10.25
CA THR A 32 6.74 -10.17 -10.17
C THR A 32 7.21 -10.77 -11.49
N PHE A 33 6.73 -10.27 -12.62
CA PHE A 33 7.16 -10.73 -13.94
C PHE A 33 8.65 -10.53 -14.16
N THR A 34 9.18 -9.33 -13.94
CA THR A 34 10.62 -9.06 -14.05
C THR A 34 11.44 -9.91 -13.09
N THR A 35 10.95 -10.17 -11.89
CA THR A 35 11.63 -11.06 -10.93
C THR A 35 11.74 -12.48 -11.46
N ILE A 36 10.65 -13.04 -12.00
CA ILE A 36 10.64 -14.39 -12.59
C ILE A 36 11.61 -14.47 -13.76
N VAL A 37 11.55 -13.51 -14.68
CA VAL A 37 12.47 -13.46 -15.83
C VAL A 37 13.93 -13.39 -15.39
N THR A 38 14.25 -12.56 -14.39
CA THR A 38 15.62 -12.44 -13.88
C THR A 38 16.11 -13.76 -13.26
N ILE A 39 15.27 -14.44 -12.46
CA ILE A 39 15.63 -15.75 -11.89
C ILE A 39 15.88 -16.78 -12.98
N LEU A 40 15.01 -16.86 -13.98
CA LEU A 40 15.14 -17.79 -15.09
C LEU A 40 16.44 -17.54 -15.89
N LEU A 41 16.76 -16.28 -16.21
CA LEU A 41 17.99 -15.93 -16.94
C LEU A 41 19.24 -16.27 -16.15
N LEU A 42 19.29 -15.92 -14.85
CA LEU A 42 20.44 -16.26 -14.00
C LEU A 42 20.61 -17.78 -13.86
N SER A 43 19.52 -18.52 -13.66
CA SER A 43 19.56 -19.98 -13.59
C SER A 43 20.06 -20.61 -14.90
N PHE A 44 19.60 -20.10 -16.03
CA PHE A 44 20.06 -20.56 -17.35
C PHE A 44 21.56 -20.31 -17.55
N CYS A 45 22.05 -19.11 -17.18
CA CYS A 45 23.47 -18.80 -17.24
C CYS A 45 24.32 -19.72 -16.33
N ILE A 46 23.82 -20.07 -15.14
CA ILE A 46 24.51 -21.00 -14.23
C ILE A 46 24.63 -22.37 -14.90
N ILE A 47 23.54 -22.90 -15.48
CA ILE A 47 23.53 -24.20 -16.14
C ILE A 47 24.55 -24.25 -17.29
N ILE A 48 24.58 -23.22 -18.13
CA ILE A 48 25.54 -23.13 -19.25
C ILE A 48 26.99 -23.17 -18.72
N ASN A 49 27.32 -22.38 -17.68
CA ASN A 49 28.67 -22.33 -17.14
C ASN A 49 29.08 -23.68 -16.51
N LEU A 50 28.13 -24.40 -15.92
CA LEU A 50 28.39 -25.75 -15.41
C LEU A 50 28.69 -26.74 -16.55
N GLN A 51 27.97 -26.67 -17.67
CA GLN A 51 28.20 -27.52 -18.85
C GLN A 51 29.58 -27.30 -19.48
N TYR A 52 30.07 -26.06 -19.46
CA TYR A 52 31.40 -25.71 -19.96
C TYR A 52 32.52 -25.86 -18.87
N SER A 53 32.23 -26.51 -17.75
CA SER A 53 33.15 -26.71 -16.62
C SER A 53 33.72 -25.41 -16.04
N ASN A 54 33.04 -24.28 -16.24
CA ASN A 54 33.43 -22.98 -15.69
C ASN A 54 32.84 -22.76 -14.30
N TYR A 55 33.34 -23.54 -13.34
CA TYR A 55 32.78 -23.58 -11.98
C TYR A 55 32.92 -22.25 -11.23
N SER A 56 33.98 -21.50 -11.47
CA SER A 56 34.20 -20.21 -10.81
C SER A 56 33.11 -19.20 -11.16
N THR A 57 32.80 -19.07 -12.45
CA THR A 57 31.71 -18.17 -12.90
C THR A 57 30.35 -18.66 -12.46
N ALA A 58 30.09 -19.97 -12.52
CA ALA A 58 28.84 -20.54 -12.02
C ALA A 58 28.64 -20.24 -10.53
N PHE A 59 29.67 -20.33 -9.71
CA PHE A 59 29.59 -20.01 -8.27
C PHE A 59 29.29 -18.54 -8.03
N ILE A 60 29.94 -17.62 -8.77
CA ILE A 60 29.63 -16.17 -8.67
C ILE A 60 28.19 -15.88 -9.02
N LEU A 61 27.68 -16.44 -10.12
CA LEU A 61 26.28 -16.25 -10.54
C LEU A 61 25.29 -16.80 -9.51
N PHE A 62 25.61 -17.93 -8.88
CA PHE A 62 24.81 -18.52 -7.81
C PHE A 62 24.77 -17.61 -6.59
N ALA A 63 25.88 -17.01 -6.19
CA ALA A 63 25.94 -16.03 -5.11
C ALA A 63 25.10 -14.79 -5.41
N ILE A 64 25.18 -14.26 -6.65
CA ILE A 64 24.36 -13.13 -7.11
C ILE A 64 22.89 -13.48 -7.05
N LEU A 65 22.48 -14.67 -7.49
CA LEU A 65 21.10 -15.14 -7.42
C LEU A 65 20.61 -15.22 -5.96
N GLY A 66 21.45 -15.74 -5.06
CA GLY A 66 21.13 -15.79 -3.63
C GLY A 66 20.92 -14.42 -3.00
N ILE A 67 21.80 -13.46 -3.29
CA ILE A 67 21.68 -12.08 -2.84
C ILE A 67 20.41 -11.43 -3.41
N PHE A 68 20.14 -11.62 -4.69
CA PHE A 68 18.94 -11.11 -5.35
C PHE A 68 17.65 -11.64 -4.69
N CYS A 69 17.58 -12.96 -4.44
CA CYS A 69 16.46 -13.59 -3.76
C CYS A 69 16.28 -13.06 -2.33
N PHE A 70 17.38 -12.90 -1.59
CA PHE A 70 17.37 -12.34 -0.24
C PHE A 70 16.74 -10.94 -0.22
N TYR A 71 17.23 -10.02 -1.07
CA TYR A 71 16.68 -8.66 -1.14
C TYR A 71 15.25 -8.64 -1.64
N ARG A 72 14.88 -9.52 -2.53
CA ARG A 72 13.53 -9.54 -3.13
C ARG A 72 12.45 -10.11 -2.23
N PHE A 73 12.76 -11.16 -1.46
CA PHE A 73 11.76 -11.90 -0.69
C PHE A 73 11.84 -11.67 0.83
N ILE A 74 13.04 -11.48 1.37
CA ILE A 74 13.25 -11.39 2.83
C ILE A 74 13.28 -9.94 3.30
N TYR A 75 13.97 -9.06 2.57
CA TYR A 75 14.18 -7.68 2.97
C TYR A 75 12.87 -6.86 3.15
N PRO A 76 11.87 -6.93 2.26
CA PRO A 76 10.62 -6.17 2.41
C PRO A 76 9.89 -6.48 3.72
N ASN A 77 9.85 -7.75 4.14
CA ASN A 77 9.19 -8.15 5.38
C ASN A 77 9.94 -7.61 6.63
N LYS A 78 11.28 -7.44 6.54
CA LYS A 78 12.06 -6.81 7.60
C LYS A 78 11.83 -5.31 7.69
N GLN A 79 11.61 -4.62 6.57
CA GLN A 79 11.31 -3.19 6.56
C GLN A 79 9.98 -2.89 7.26
N VAL A 80 8.91 -3.64 6.96
CA VAL A 80 7.62 -3.48 7.66
C VAL A 80 7.79 -3.62 9.17
N LYS A 81 8.47 -4.68 9.61
CA LYS A 81 8.72 -4.89 11.04
C LYS A 81 9.54 -3.76 11.67
N LYS A 82 10.47 -3.15 10.91
CA LYS A 82 11.27 -2.02 11.37
C LYS A 82 10.43 -0.74 11.48
N GLU A 83 9.59 -0.45 10.50
CA GLU A 83 8.70 0.72 10.52
C GLU A 83 7.69 0.66 11.66
N LEU A 84 7.18 -0.55 11.98
CA LEU A 84 6.28 -0.78 13.10
C LEU A 84 6.96 -0.60 14.48
N LYS A 85 8.29 -0.74 14.54
CA LYS A 85 9.08 -0.54 15.77
C LYS A 85 9.51 0.91 15.97
N THR A 86 9.43 1.75 14.95
CA THR A 86 9.81 3.16 15.07
C THR A 86 8.75 3.94 15.87
N GLU A 87 9.18 4.80 16.78
CA GLU A 87 8.38 5.59 17.76
C GLU A 87 7.21 6.41 17.20
N LYS A 88 7.01 6.43 15.88
CA LYS A 88 5.90 7.14 15.21
C LYS A 88 4.50 6.67 15.66
N PHE A 89 4.40 5.50 16.30
CA PHE A 89 3.13 4.88 16.71
C PHE A 89 2.85 4.93 18.22
N GLU A 90 3.69 5.57 19.01
CA GLU A 90 3.45 5.70 20.47
C GLU A 90 2.18 6.49 20.83
N LYS A 91 1.62 7.24 19.88
CA LYS A 91 0.34 7.95 20.08
C LYS A 91 -0.65 7.56 18.99
N GLU A 92 -1.65 6.80 19.36
CA GLU A 92 -2.83 6.56 18.53
C GLU A 92 -3.40 7.89 18.04
N LYS A 93 -3.49 8.04 16.72
CA LYS A 93 -4.05 9.24 16.09
C LYS A 93 -5.45 8.94 15.59
N GLU A 94 -6.36 9.84 15.91
CA GLU A 94 -7.74 9.76 15.45
C GLU A 94 -7.95 10.82 14.37
N PHE A 95 -8.40 10.37 13.19
CA PHE A 95 -8.71 11.23 12.06
C PHE A 95 -10.21 11.21 11.79
N THR A 96 -10.76 12.39 11.60
CA THR A 96 -12.14 12.56 11.14
C THR A 96 -12.12 12.97 9.67
N PHE A 97 -12.81 12.19 8.85
CA PHE A 97 -12.99 12.43 7.43
C PHE A 97 -14.41 12.95 7.19
N THR A 98 -14.54 14.14 6.63
CA THR A 98 -15.84 14.76 6.33
C THR A 98 -15.92 15.01 4.84
N PHE A 99 -16.88 14.35 4.17
CA PHE A 99 -17.04 14.38 2.71
C PHE A 99 -18.17 15.33 2.31
N TYR A 100 -17.81 16.23 1.39
CA TYR A 100 -18.72 17.19 0.76
C TYR A 100 -18.81 16.91 -0.75
N GLU A 101 -19.66 17.61 -1.45
CA GLU A 101 -19.89 17.40 -2.89
C GLU A 101 -18.62 17.58 -3.76
N LYS A 102 -17.75 18.57 -3.45
CA LYS A 102 -16.60 18.94 -4.28
C LYS A 102 -15.22 18.59 -3.68
N PHE A 103 -15.15 18.27 -2.40
CA PHE A 103 -13.94 17.99 -1.66
C PHE A 103 -14.24 17.21 -0.39
N PHE A 104 -13.21 16.72 0.27
CA PHE A 104 -13.32 16.22 1.63
C PHE A 104 -12.30 16.91 2.54
N VAL A 105 -12.58 16.88 3.82
CA VAL A 105 -11.74 17.44 4.88
C VAL A 105 -11.28 16.32 5.77
N ILE A 106 -9.98 16.29 6.03
CA ILE A 106 -9.37 15.43 7.04
C ILE A 106 -9.02 16.31 8.21
N SER A 107 -9.46 15.94 9.39
CA SER A 107 -9.11 16.67 10.60
C SER A 107 -8.58 15.72 11.68
N ASP A 108 -7.52 16.13 12.33
CA ASP A 108 -7.10 15.59 13.62
C ASP A 108 -7.37 16.63 14.73
N LYS A 109 -6.93 16.34 15.97
CA LYS A 109 -7.14 17.26 17.10
C LYS A 109 -6.49 18.64 16.92
N LYS A 110 -5.55 18.81 15.99
CA LYS A 110 -4.72 20.03 15.85
C LYS A 110 -4.82 20.70 14.49
N LYS A 111 -5.10 19.94 13.44
CA LYS A 111 -5.04 20.43 12.06
C LYS A 111 -6.21 19.90 11.25
N SER A 112 -6.62 20.68 10.26
CA SER A 112 -7.57 20.24 9.24
C SER A 112 -7.02 20.55 7.86
N GLU A 113 -7.15 19.60 6.96
CA GLU A 113 -6.71 19.72 5.57
C GLU A 113 -7.88 19.45 4.63
N LYS A 114 -8.03 20.32 3.62
CA LYS A 114 -9.05 20.21 2.58
C LYS A 114 -8.44 19.60 1.33
N ILE A 115 -9.01 18.48 0.88
CA ILE A 115 -8.51 17.74 -0.29
C ILE A 115 -9.62 17.63 -1.34
N LYS A 116 -9.31 17.99 -2.58
CA LYS A 116 -10.21 17.81 -3.72
C LYS A 116 -10.10 16.38 -4.26
N TYR A 117 -11.21 15.79 -4.74
CA TYR A 117 -11.25 14.41 -5.23
C TYR A 117 -10.29 14.15 -6.40
N TRP A 118 -10.01 15.12 -7.23
CA TRP A 118 -9.06 14.96 -8.33
C TRP A 118 -7.61 14.74 -7.88
N LYS A 119 -7.25 15.15 -6.64
CA LYS A 119 -5.94 14.87 -6.03
C LYS A 119 -5.76 13.39 -5.62
N LEU A 120 -6.84 12.64 -5.51
CA LEU A 120 -6.71 11.21 -5.25
C LEU A 120 -6.09 10.53 -6.46
N HIS A 121 -5.06 9.74 -6.21
CA HIS A 121 -4.35 8.99 -7.24
C HIS A 121 -5.03 7.65 -7.54
N ARG A 122 -5.36 6.90 -6.48
CA ARG A 122 -6.05 5.59 -6.56
C ARG A 122 -6.91 5.36 -5.34
N ILE A 123 -7.93 4.52 -5.51
CA ILE A 123 -8.80 4.09 -4.43
C ILE A 123 -8.86 2.58 -4.47
N TYR A 124 -8.63 1.94 -3.32
CA TYR A 124 -8.83 0.52 -3.15
C TYR A 124 -9.86 0.27 -2.07
N GLU A 125 -10.60 -0.81 -2.25
CA GLU A 125 -11.57 -1.29 -1.28
C GLU A 125 -11.18 -2.71 -0.83
N THR A 126 -11.26 -2.94 0.47
CA THR A 126 -11.21 -4.27 1.09
C THR A 126 -12.48 -4.50 1.91
N GLU A 127 -12.61 -5.64 2.55
CA GLU A 127 -13.75 -5.91 3.43
C GLU A 127 -13.84 -4.90 4.58
N GLU A 128 -12.72 -4.53 5.18
CA GLU A 128 -12.66 -3.69 6.37
C GLU A 128 -12.40 -2.21 6.07
N PHE A 129 -11.66 -1.87 4.99
CA PHE A 129 -11.13 -0.52 4.77
C PHE A 129 -11.36 0.01 3.36
N PHE A 130 -11.43 1.35 3.28
CA PHE A 130 -11.14 2.08 2.05
C PHE A 130 -9.75 2.71 2.15
N TYR A 131 -8.94 2.56 1.11
CA TYR A 131 -7.60 3.16 0.98
C TYR A 131 -7.65 4.25 -0.07
N LEU A 132 -7.57 5.51 0.35
CA LEU A 132 -7.58 6.68 -0.54
C LEU A 132 -6.14 7.14 -0.77
N TYR A 133 -5.51 6.68 -1.84
CA TYR A 133 -4.14 7.03 -2.19
C TYR A 133 -4.08 8.43 -2.79
N ILE A 134 -3.18 9.27 -2.26
CA ILE A 134 -2.86 10.60 -2.82
C ILE A 134 -1.64 10.55 -3.75
N ASP A 135 -0.77 9.56 -3.55
CA ASP A 135 0.36 9.22 -4.40
C ASP A 135 0.65 7.71 -4.33
N ASN A 136 1.79 7.25 -4.86
CA ASN A 136 2.13 5.83 -4.86
C ASN A 136 2.45 5.25 -3.47
N ASN A 137 2.78 6.09 -2.48
CA ASN A 137 3.30 5.66 -1.18
C ASN A 137 2.40 6.07 0.00
N HIS A 138 1.51 7.05 -0.19
CA HIS A 138 0.70 7.60 0.88
C HIS A 138 -0.78 7.41 0.62
N ALA A 139 -1.48 6.83 1.58
CA ALA A 139 -2.92 6.67 1.56
C ALA A 139 -3.56 7.07 2.89
N PHE A 140 -4.80 7.56 2.80
CA PHE A 140 -5.70 7.67 3.94
C PHE A 140 -6.50 6.39 4.07
N LEU A 141 -6.61 5.89 5.30
CA LEU A 141 -7.38 4.71 5.63
C LEU A 141 -8.69 5.13 6.27
N LEU A 142 -9.78 4.60 5.77
CA LEU A 142 -11.09 4.74 6.37
C LEU A 142 -11.59 3.36 6.77
N ASP A 143 -11.81 3.17 8.06
CA ASP A 143 -12.44 1.97 8.59
C ASP A 143 -13.93 1.99 8.25
N LYS A 144 -14.42 0.94 7.62
CA LYS A 144 -15.81 0.82 7.20
C LYS A 144 -16.79 0.74 8.38
N SER A 145 -16.34 0.23 9.51
CA SER A 145 -17.16 0.11 10.73
C SER A 145 -17.38 1.44 11.45
N THR A 146 -16.57 2.47 11.15
CA THR A 146 -16.54 3.74 11.89
C THR A 146 -17.22 4.91 11.14
N PHE A 147 -18.11 4.61 10.20
CA PHE A 147 -18.92 5.64 9.57
C PHE A 147 -19.95 6.21 10.54
N ILE A 148 -19.90 7.53 10.77
CA ILE A 148 -20.84 8.28 11.61
C ILE A 148 -22.05 8.72 10.79
N LYS A 149 -21.85 9.02 9.50
CA LYS A 149 -22.90 9.47 8.57
C LYS A 149 -22.73 8.84 7.20
N GLY A 150 -23.81 8.32 6.65
CA GLY A 150 -23.86 7.57 5.39
C GLY A 150 -23.43 6.11 5.59
N ASN A 151 -23.74 5.28 4.61
CA ASN A 151 -23.31 3.87 4.60
C ASN A 151 -22.18 3.65 3.60
N THR A 152 -21.48 2.53 3.75
CA THR A 152 -20.27 2.19 2.95
C THR A 152 -20.59 1.95 1.48
N SER A 153 -21.74 1.35 1.16
CA SER A 153 -22.14 1.06 -0.23
C SER A 153 -22.51 2.34 -1.00
N GLU A 154 -23.21 3.28 -0.36
CA GLU A 154 -23.49 4.60 -0.93
C GLU A 154 -22.21 5.44 -1.06
N PHE A 155 -21.31 5.33 -0.08
CA PHE A 155 -20.02 5.99 -0.13
C PHE A 155 -19.17 5.50 -1.33
N LEU A 156 -19.13 4.21 -1.57
CA LEU A 156 -18.43 3.66 -2.73
C LEU A 156 -19.03 4.17 -4.05
N LYS A 157 -20.36 4.16 -4.18
CA LYS A 157 -21.04 4.72 -5.37
C LYS A 157 -20.74 6.21 -5.55
N PHE A 158 -20.69 6.95 -4.46
CA PHE A 158 -20.32 8.36 -4.46
C PHE A 158 -18.87 8.55 -4.93
N LEU A 159 -17.91 7.80 -4.38
CA LEU A 159 -16.51 7.86 -4.80
C LEU A 159 -16.36 7.50 -6.29
N LYS A 160 -17.06 6.46 -6.78
CA LYS A 160 -17.04 6.08 -8.21
C LYS A 160 -17.44 7.24 -9.11
N ARG A 161 -18.47 8.00 -8.76
CA ARG A 161 -18.90 9.19 -9.52
C ARG A 161 -17.85 10.32 -9.53
N LYS A 162 -17.11 10.48 -8.41
CA LYS A 162 -16.12 11.56 -8.25
C LYS A 162 -14.74 11.22 -8.81
N THR A 163 -14.42 9.95 -8.94
CA THR A 163 -13.06 9.47 -9.23
C THR A 163 -13.03 8.32 -10.23
N TRP A 164 -13.88 8.38 -11.24
CA TRP A 164 -14.24 7.33 -12.19
C TRP A 164 -13.09 6.39 -12.62
N PHE A 165 -11.85 6.88 -12.84
CA PHE A 165 -10.71 6.04 -13.28
C PHE A 165 -9.83 5.49 -12.15
N LYS A 166 -10.16 5.72 -10.88
CA LYS A 166 -9.22 5.58 -9.78
C LYS A 166 -9.55 4.45 -8.82
N ILE A 167 -10.66 3.75 -9.04
CA ILE A 167 -11.11 2.66 -8.19
C ILE A 167 -10.66 1.33 -8.80
N LEU A 168 -9.89 0.55 -8.04
CA LEU A 168 -9.29 -0.73 -8.41
C LEU A 168 -9.63 -1.80 -7.38
#